data_6aa97f2761824d3dbc25c9f6db00a7c4
#
_entry.id   6aa97f2761824d3dbc25c9f6db00a7c4
#
_cell.length_a   1.000
_cell.length_b   1.000
_cell.length_c   1.000
_cell.angle_alpha   90.00
_cell.angle_beta   90.00
_cell.angle_gamma   90.00
#
_symmetry.space_group_name_H-M   'P 1'
#
loop_
_entity.id
_entity.type
_entity.pdbx_description
1 polymer ?
#
loop_
_entity_poly.entity_id
_entity_poly.type
_entity_poly.pdbx_seq_one_letter_code
_entity_poly.pdbx_strand_id
1 'polypeptide(L)'
;AYAEPQIFEWMHGSANTFGAPLKDIAEIVATIVCGDNFYAENMETGRAFLLEQIKKYQPDLIIAGPAFNAGRFGIACGDVCKTAKEQAGVEAITGLYEENPAVDMFKKDVYILRVAKSAAGIRKAVPLMAGFARKLLTGEPIGTPEDEQYYAKGKRVNIFREKNGAERAVDMLLAKVKGEPYKTELEISTYEKVEPSAPIADLSKAKIALCTTGGMVPMGNPDHMVAATAKFWKEYPVEGDKLESGKWESVHAGFDPVYANNDPNRVAPYDMLKMLEKEGIIGSVYPALISTTGNSTSVADSTRMGQEIAERLVSAGVNGVILTST
;
A
#
# COMPACT_ATOMS: atom_id res chain seq x y z
N ALA A 1 -5.58 -12.05 18.20
CA ALA A 1 -6.04 -12.02 16.80
C ALA A 1 -7.51 -12.44 16.64
N TYR A 2 -8.01 -13.43 17.41
CA TYR A 2 -9.42 -13.94 17.31
C TYR A 2 -10.30 -13.55 18.50
N ALA A 3 -9.89 -12.58 19.32
CA ALA A 3 -10.71 -12.13 20.44
C ALA A 3 -11.99 -11.43 19.94
N GLU A 4 -13.13 -11.84 20.48
CA GLU A 4 -14.39 -11.13 20.27
C GLU A 4 -14.33 -9.69 20.80
N PRO A 5 -15.17 -8.77 20.32
CA PRO A 5 -15.21 -7.42 20.82
C PRO A 5 -15.51 -7.37 22.32
N GLN A 6 -14.69 -6.64 23.05
CA GLN A 6 -14.82 -6.39 24.49
C GLN A 6 -14.75 -4.91 24.77
N ILE A 7 -15.45 -4.44 25.80
CA ILE A 7 -15.40 -3.07 26.26
C ILE A 7 -14.87 -2.98 27.67
N PHE A 8 -14.04 -1.96 27.91
CA PHE A 8 -13.48 -1.63 29.22
C PHE A 8 -13.84 -0.19 29.54
N GLU A 9 -14.38 0.06 30.73
CA GLU A 9 -14.74 1.39 31.23
C GLU A 9 -13.51 2.14 31.78
N TRP A 10 -12.33 1.82 31.29
CA TRP A 10 -11.03 2.44 31.58
C TRP A 10 -10.10 2.33 30.39
N MET A 11 -8.99 3.04 30.45
CA MET A 11 -7.92 2.92 29.46
C MET A 11 -7.31 1.52 29.50
N HIS A 12 -7.33 0.82 28.37
CA HIS A 12 -6.80 -0.53 28.22
C HIS A 12 -5.84 -0.62 27.02
N GLY A 13 -4.79 -1.42 27.14
CA GLY A 13 -3.85 -1.66 26.04
C GLY A 13 -3.20 -0.36 25.54
N SER A 14 -3.26 -0.12 24.22
CA SER A 14 -2.68 1.07 23.60
C SER A 14 -3.37 2.38 24.00
N ALA A 15 -4.62 2.34 24.48
CA ALA A 15 -5.33 3.53 24.95
C ALA A 15 -4.60 4.20 26.13
N ASN A 16 -3.83 3.44 26.94
CA ASN A 16 -3.03 4.01 28.03
C ASN A 16 -2.01 5.06 27.53
N THR A 17 -1.56 4.96 26.28
CA THR A 17 -0.59 5.92 25.71
C THR A 17 -1.24 7.28 25.40
N PHE A 18 -2.56 7.34 25.27
CA PHE A 18 -3.32 8.57 25.00
C PHE A 18 -3.72 9.31 26.28
N GLY A 19 -3.68 8.67 27.46
CA GLY A 19 -4.14 9.26 28.69
C GLY A 19 -3.46 10.58 29.03
N ALA A 20 -2.12 10.64 29.02
CA ALA A 20 -1.40 11.86 29.29
C ALA A 20 -1.56 12.95 28.21
N PRO A 21 -1.45 12.63 26.87
CA PRO A 21 -1.69 13.62 25.83
C PRO A 21 -3.09 14.19 25.74
N LEU A 22 -4.12 13.47 26.20
CA LEU A 22 -5.51 13.92 26.17
C LEU A 22 -6.03 14.47 27.49
N LYS A 23 -5.27 14.38 28.59
CA LYS A 23 -5.70 14.70 29.95
C LYS A 23 -6.43 16.05 30.11
N ASP A 24 -5.92 17.09 29.41
CA ASP A 24 -6.49 18.44 29.48
C ASP A 24 -7.43 18.75 28.32
N ILE A 25 -7.75 17.74 27.51
CA ILE A 25 -8.53 17.89 26.27
C ILE A 25 -9.84 17.11 26.34
N ALA A 26 -9.78 15.85 26.81
CA ALA A 26 -10.90 14.93 26.79
C ALA A 26 -10.73 13.82 27.83
N GLU A 27 -11.85 13.23 28.25
CA GLU A 27 -11.90 12.01 29.06
C GLU A 27 -12.07 10.78 28.15
N ILE A 28 -11.30 9.73 28.39
CA ILE A 28 -11.48 8.44 27.70
C ILE A 28 -12.54 7.66 28.46
N VAL A 29 -13.76 7.68 27.98
CA VAL A 29 -14.92 7.07 28.63
C VAL A 29 -14.96 5.55 28.52
N ALA A 30 -14.36 4.98 27.45
CA ALA A 30 -14.28 3.53 27.27
C ALA A 30 -13.19 3.15 26.26
N THR A 31 -12.74 1.89 26.35
CA THR A 31 -11.83 1.28 25.37
C THR A 31 -12.46 0.02 24.80
N ILE A 32 -12.58 -0.06 23.47
CA ILE A 32 -12.99 -1.29 22.78
C ILE A 32 -11.74 -2.03 22.31
N VAL A 33 -11.69 -3.31 22.59
CA VAL A 33 -10.64 -4.23 22.13
C VAL A 33 -11.30 -5.35 21.32
N CYS A 34 -10.81 -5.57 20.11
CA CYS A 34 -11.26 -6.62 19.21
C CYS A 34 -10.08 -7.23 18.47
N GLY A 35 -10.09 -8.53 18.26
CA GLY A 35 -9.09 -9.20 17.43
C GLY A 35 -9.26 -8.82 15.95
N ASP A 36 -8.19 -8.48 15.30
CA ASP A 36 -8.18 -8.09 13.88
C ASP A 36 -8.65 -9.21 12.94
N ASN A 37 -8.35 -10.47 13.27
CA ASN A 37 -8.86 -11.63 12.53
C ASN A 37 -10.37 -11.81 12.76
N PHE A 38 -10.80 -11.71 14.03
CA PHE A 38 -12.24 -11.78 14.33
C PHE A 38 -13.01 -10.70 13.57
N TYR A 39 -12.52 -9.46 13.62
CA TYR A 39 -13.16 -8.34 12.94
C TYR A 39 -13.23 -8.56 11.42
N ALA A 40 -12.17 -9.03 10.80
CA ALA A 40 -12.12 -9.29 9.36
C ALA A 40 -13.11 -10.39 8.91
N GLU A 41 -13.32 -11.41 9.75
CA GLU A 41 -14.23 -12.51 9.47
C GLU A 41 -15.70 -12.21 9.85
N ASN A 42 -15.91 -11.24 10.78
CA ASN A 42 -17.22 -10.92 11.37
C ASN A 42 -17.49 -9.41 11.39
N MET A 43 -17.26 -8.72 10.26
CA MET A 43 -17.34 -7.24 10.20
C MET A 43 -18.70 -6.70 10.67
N GLU A 44 -19.81 -7.33 10.28
CA GLU A 44 -21.14 -6.88 10.67
C GLU A 44 -21.36 -6.98 12.18
N THR A 45 -20.88 -8.05 12.82
CA THR A 45 -20.92 -8.20 14.28
C THR A 45 -20.08 -7.14 14.97
N GLY A 46 -18.88 -6.86 14.44
CA GLY A 46 -17.99 -5.80 14.95
C GLY A 46 -18.61 -4.42 14.85
N ARG A 47 -19.22 -4.09 13.72
CA ARG A 47 -19.94 -2.82 13.49
C ARG A 47 -21.16 -2.69 14.41
N ALA A 48 -21.98 -3.72 14.55
CA ALA A 48 -23.13 -3.72 15.43
C ALA A 48 -22.71 -3.48 16.90
N PHE A 49 -21.66 -4.16 17.36
CA PHE A 49 -21.11 -3.94 18.69
C PHE A 49 -20.63 -2.49 18.86
N LEU A 50 -19.86 -1.96 17.91
CA LEU A 50 -19.40 -0.56 17.93
C LEU A 50 -20.59 0.41 18.08
N LEU A 51 -21.62 0.27 17.25
CA LEU A 51 -22.78 1.17 17.25
C LEU A 51 -23.59 1.09 18.56
N GLU A 52 -23.66 -0.10 19.17
CA GLU A 52 -24.24 -0.27 20.49
C GLU A 52 -23.48 0.52 21.55
N GLN A 53 -22.13 0.41 21.53
CA GLN A 53 -21.30 1.14 22.49
C GLN A 53 -21.32 2.64 22.26
N ILE A 54 -21.39 3.11 21.03
CA ILE A 54 -21.58 4.55 20.71
C ILE A 54 -22.89 5.06 21.32
N LYS A 55 -23.99 4.32 21.20
CA LYS A 55 -25.27 4.69 21.83
C LYS A 55 -25.20 4.76 23.35
N LYS A 56 -24.46 3.83 23.97
CA LYS A 56 -24.30 3.73 25.41
C LYS A 56 -23.46 4.87 25.99
N TYR A 57 -22.28 5.12 25.38
CA TYR A 57 -21.28 6.05 25.93
C TYR A 57 -21.33 7.43 25.31
N GLN A 58 -22.02 7.63 24.19
CA GLN A 58 -22.16 8.89 23.46
C GLN A 58 -20.85 9.68 23.31
N PRO A 59 -19.79 9.06 22.75
CA PRO A 59 -18.51 9.73 22.61
C PRO A 59 -18.58 10.86 21.58
N ASP A 60 -17.86 11.95 21.81
CA ASP A 60 -17.69 13.03 20.84
C ASP A 60 -16.69 12.70 19.76
N LEU A 61 -15.75 11.79 20.02
CA LEU A 61 -14.71 11.37 19.09
C LEU A 61 -14.28 9.92 19.36
N ILE A 62 -13.95 9.21 18.28
CA ILE A 62 -13.35 7.89 18.35
C ILE A 62 -11.93 7.94 17.79
N ILE A 63 -10.99 7.34 18.53
CA ILE A 63 -9.59 7.14 18.10
C ILE A 63 -9.37 5.64 17.93
N ALA A 64 -9.19 5.18 16.68
CA ALA A 64 -8.91 3.79 16.37
C ALA A 64 -7.42 3.58 16.05
N GLY A 65 -6.76 2.68 16.74
CA GLY A 65 -5.33 2.41 16.54
C GLY A 65 -4.42 3.29 17.39
N PRO A 66 -3.22 3.70 16.92
CA PRO A 66 -2.69 3.58 15.53
C PRO A 66 -2.37 2.15 15.11
N ALA A 67 -2.61 1.83 13.84
CA ALA A 67 -2.36 0.49 13.30
C ALA A 67 -1.06 0.37 12.49
N PHE A 68 -0.34 1.47 12.29
CA PHE A 68 0.94 1.48 11.56
C PHE A 68 0.83 0.78 10.20
N ASN A 69 1.68 -0.22 9.92
CA ASN A 69 1.61 -1.03 8.69
C ASN A 69 0.98 -2.43 8.92
N ALA A 70 0.20 -2.62 9.98
CA ALA A 70 -0.52 -3.87 10.22
C ALA A 70 -1.79 -3.90 9.36
N GLY A 71 -1.77 -4.61 8.23
CA GLY A 71 -2.80 -4.55 7.19
C GLY A 71 -4.24 -4.80 7.70
N ARG A 72 -4.52 -5.97 8.31
CA ARG A 72 -5.86 -6.29 8.83
C ARG A 72 -6.30 -5.35 9.94
N PHE A 73 -5.40 -5.02 10.86
CA PHE A 73 -5.70 -4.08 11.93
C PHE A 73 -5.98 -2.68 11.37
N GLY A 74 -5.24 -2.23 10.34
CA GLY A 74 -5.51 -0.99 9.65
C GLY A 74 -6.89 -0.96 8.99
N ILE A 75 -7.29 -2.06 8.32
CA ILE A 75 -8.62 -2.19 7.72
C ILE A 75 -9.70 -2.12 8.80
N ALA A 76 -9.53 -2.82 9.92
CA ALA A 76 -10.47 -2.73 11.05
C ALA A 76 -10.58 -1.30 11.60
N CYS A 77 -9.45 -0.61 11.81
CA CYS A 77 -9.45 0.78 12.28
C CYS A 77 -10.13 1.74 11.28
N GLY A 78 -9.86 1.59 9.99
CA GLY A 78 -10.50 2.41 8.95
C GLY A 78 -12.01 2.18 8.87
N ASP A 79 -12.44 0.93 8.93
CA ASP A 79 -13.85 0.55 8.89
C ASP A 79 -14.62 1.02 10.13
N VAL A 80 -14.03 0.89 11.32
CA VAL A 80 -14.56 1.44 12.58
C VAL A 80 -14.77 2.95 12.48
N CYS A 81 -13.77 3.68 11.98
CA CYS A 81 -13.87 5.13 11.79
C CYS A 81 -14.96 5.50 10.80
N LYS A 82 -15.05 4.79 9.68
CA LYS A 82 -16.07 5.02 8.66
C LYS A 82 -17.47 4.72 9.19
N THR A 83 -17.65 3.60 9.87
CA THR A 83 -18.93 3.21 10.47
C THR A 83 -19.40 4.22 11.50
N ALA A 84 -18.53 4.66 12.41
CA ALA A 84 -18.86 5.66 13.41
C ALA A 84 -19.35 6.97 12.77
N LYS A 85 -18.64 7.42 11.74
CA LYS A 85 -18.99 8.67 11.04
C LYS A 85 -20.27 8.57 10.22
N GLU A 86 -20.42 7.52 9.40
CA GLU A 86 -21.56 7.40 8.48
C GLU A 86 -22.85 6.97 9.16
N GLN A 87 -22.76 6.09 10.17
CA GLN A 87 -23.94 5.49 10.79
C GLN A 87 -24.32 6.11 12.15
N ALA A 88 -23.36 6.75 12.83
CA ALA A 88 -23.62 7.35 14.13
C ALA A 88 -23.34 8.87 14.18
N GLY A 89 -22.77 9.46 13.13
CA GLY A 89 -22.46 10.89 13.08
C GLY A 89 -21.31 11.31 14.01
N VAL A 90 -20.54 10.35 14.54
CA VAL A 90 -19.41 10.61 15.45
C VAL A 90 -18.13 10.74 14.64
N GLU A 91 -17.39 11.82 14.84
CA GLU A 91 -16.07 11.97 14.21
C GLU A 91 -15.09 10.90 14.71
N ALA A 92 -14.26 10.45 13.80
CA ALA A 92 -13.31 9.39 14.10
C ALA A 92 -12.00 9.56 13.35
N ILE A 93 -10.88 9.19 13.99
CA ILE A 93 -9.54 9.27 13.41
C ILE A 93 -8.76 7.98 13.61
N THR A 94 -7.83 7.70 12.70
CA THR A 94 -6.86 6.62 12.84
C THR A 94 -5.47 7.05 12.40
N GLY A 95 -4.45 6.26 12.74
CA GLY A 95 -3.07 6.47 12.33
C GLY A 95 -2.55 5.27 11.55
N LEU A 96 -2.16 5.46 10.26
CA LEU A 96 -1.68 4.42 9.38
C LEU A 96 -0.38 4.84 8.69
N TYR A 97 0.45 3.87 8.37
CA TYR A 97 1.60 4.04 7.49
C TYR A 97 1.15 4.05 6.02
N GLU A 98 1.87 4.75 5.17
CA GLU A 98 1.49 5.01 3.77
C GLU A 98 1.23 3.75 2.92
N GLU A 99 1.95 2.66 3.18
CA GLU A 99 1.77 1.38 2.49
C GLU A 99 0.63 0.52 3.08
N ASN A 100 -0.04 0.97 4.16
CA ASN A 100 -1.15 0.20 4.71
C ASN A 100 -2.34 0.26 3.74
N PRO A 101 -2.90 -0.89 3.30
CA PRO A 101 -3.99 -0.92 2.32
C PRO A 101 -5.23 -0.12 2.75
N ALA A 102 -5.46 0.02 4.05
CA ALA A 102 -6.56 0.81 4.58
C ALA A 102 -6.46 2.31 4.26
N VAL A 103 -5.26 2.83 3.96
CA VAL A 103 -5.10 4.24 3.55
C VAL A 103 -5.91 4.50 2.28
N ASP A 104 -5.69 3.71 1.23
CA ASP A 104 -6.41 3.92 -0.03
C ASP A 104 -7.90 3.57 0.06
N MET A 105 -8.25 2.61 0.90
CA MET A 105 -9.65 2.20 1.12
C MET A 105 -10.48 3.29 1.81
N PHE A 106 -9.90 4.01 2.78
CA PHE A 106 -10.69 4.86 3.69
C PHE A 106 -10.30 6.34 3.71
N LYS A 107 -9.17 6.77 3.09
CA LYS A 107 -8.70 8.16 3.14
C LYS A 107 -9.71 9.20 2.61
N LYS A 108 -10.69 8.80 1.78
CA LYS A 108 -11.74 9.69 1.27
C LYS A 108 -12.80 10.02 2.32
N ASP A 109 -13.04 9.07 3.22
CA ASP A 109 -14.17 9.10 4.15
C ASP A 109 -13.76 9.61 5.53
N VAL A 110 -12.59 9.16 6.04
CA VAL A 110 -12.12 9.44 7.41
C VAL A 110 -10.78 10.18 7.44
N TYR A 111 -10.42 10.75 8.58
CA TYR A 111 -9.08 11.30 8.80
C TYR A 111 -8.11 10.20 9.19
N ILE A 112 -7.08 10.00 8.39
CA ILE A 112 -6.01 9.03 8.61
C ILE A 112 -4.72 9.80 8.77
N LEU A 113 -4.14 9.81 9.97
CA LEU A 113 -2.88 10.49 10.26
C LEU A 113 -1.69 9.64 9.76
N ARG A 114 -0.66 10.32 9.23
CA ARG A 114 0.56 9.67 8.75
C ARG A 114 1.42 9.26 9.94
N VAL A 115 1.63 7.98 10.13
CA VAL A 115 2.47 7.45 11.20
C VAL A 115 3.58 6.56 10.65
N ALA A 116 4.57 6.26 11.48
CA ALA A 116 5.70 5.42 11.10
C ALA A 116 5.28 3.99 10.71
N LYS A 117 6.15 3.25 10.04
CA LYS A 117 5.91 1.88 9.58
C LYS A 117 5.61 0.89 10.71
N SER A 118 6.18 1.09 11.90
CA SER A 118 6.05 0.14 12.99
C SER A 118 5.66 0.81 14.31
N ALA A 119 5.22 0.00 15.26
CA ALA A 119 4.85 0.43 16.63
C ALA A 119 5.98 1.14 17.40
N ALA A 120 7.24 1.00 16.98
CA ALA A 120 8.36 1.79 17.54
C ALA A 120 8.12 3.31 17.37
N GLY A 121 7.31 3.72 16.39
CA GLY A 121 6.92 5.11 16.17
C GLY A 121 5.81 5.65 17.08
N ILE A 122 5.30 4.86 18.04
CA ILE A 122 4.14 5.24 18.87
C ILE A 122 4.34 6.56 19.63
N ARG A 123 5.57 6.85 20.06
CA ARG A 123 5.91 8.08 20.79
C ARG A 123 5.73 9.35 19.94
N LYS A 124 5.74 9.23 18.61
CA LYS A 124 5.46 10.34 17.67
C LYS A 124 4.01 10.31 17.21
N ALA A 125 3.44 9.13 16.99
CA ALA A 125 2.07 8.95 16.53
C ALA A 125 1.03 9.47 17.53
N VAL A 126 1.19 9.15 18.81
CA VAL A 126 0.21 9.53 19.85
C VAL A 126 0.07 11.04 20.02
N PRO A 127 1.14 11.85 20.17
CA PRO A 127 1.00 13.31 20.22
C PRO A 127 0.39 13.92 18.96
N LEU A 128 0.73 13.39 17.76
CA LEU A 128 0.14 13.83 16.50
C LEU A 128 -1.38 13.59 16.49
N MET A 129 -1.80 12.38 16.83
CA MET A 129 -3.21 12.01 16.86
C MET A 129 -3.98 12.77 17.95
N ALA A 130 -3.40 12.97 19.12
CA ALA A 130 -4.01 13.75 20.21
C ALA A 130 -4.16 15.24 19.84
N GLY A 131 -3.15 15.84 19.19
CA GLY A 131 -3.22 17.22 18.69
C GLY A 131 -4.31 17.39 17.64
N PHE A 132 -4.46 16.43 16.73
CA PHE A 132 -5.53 16.44 15.73
C PHE A 132 -6.91 16.24 16.37
N ALA A 133 -7.02 15.31 17.33
CA ALA A 133 -8.23 15.07 18.12
C ALA A 133 -8.70 16.35 18.83
N ARG A 134 -7.77 17.10 19.44
CA ARG A 134 -8.07 18.39 20.07
C ARG A 134 -8.76 19.34 19.09
N LYS A 135 -8.22 19.51 17.90
CA LYS A 135 -8.81 20.41 16.89
C LYS A 135 -10.24 20.01 16.52
N LEU A 136 -10.49 18.71 16.37
CA LEU A 136 -11.84 18.21 16.09
C LEU A 136 -12.80 18.50 17.23
N LEU A 137 -12.37 18.27 18.48
CA LEU A 137 -13.20 18.47 19.68
C LEU A 137 -13.46 19.95 20.01
N THR A 138 -12.50 20.83 19.71
CA THR A 138 -12.65 22.27 19.96
C THR A 138 -13.24 23.04 18.79
N GLY A 139 -13.46 22.40 17.65
CA GLY A 139 -13.94 23.07 16.43
C GLY A 139 -12.90 23.98 15.79
N GLU A 140 -11.62 23.82 16.11
CA GLU A 140 -10.54 24.53 15.43
C GLU A 140 -10.47 24.15 13.95
N PRO A 141 -10.16 25.07 13.04
CA PRO A 141 -10.01 24.76 11.63
C PRO A 141 -8.94 23.71 11.39
N ILE A 142 -9.28 22.68 10.62
CA ILE A 142 -8.31 21.70 10.15
C ILE A 142 -7.56 22.30 8.97
N GLY A 143 -6.23 22.35 9.08
CA GLY A 143 -5.32 22.82 8.04
C GLY A 143 -5.21 21.88 6.85
N THR A 144 -4.20 22.12 6.01
CA THR A 144 -3.95 21.26 4.85
C THR A 144 -3.43 19.87 5.27
N PRO A 145 -3.53 18.85 4.40
CA PRO A 145 -2.96 17.53 4.68
C PRO A 145 -1.47 17.55 5.06
N GLU A 146 -0.72 18.51 4.52
CA GLU A 146 0.72 18.67 4.82
C GLU A 146 0.95 19.27 6.20
N ASP A 147 0.16 20.27 6.58
CA ASP A 147 0.32 20.94 7.87
C ASP A 147 -0.12 20.04 9.02
N GLU A 148 -1.17 19.26 8.81
CA GLU A 148 -1.80 18.40 9.81
C GLU A 148 -1.34 16.93 9.72
N GLN A 149 -0.54 16.58 8.73
CA GLN A 149 0.00 15.23 8.51
C GLN A 149 -1.08 14.14 8.36
N TYR A 150 -2.21 14.44 7.72
CA TYR A 150 -3.16 13.41 7.33
C TYR A 150 -3.09 13.11 5.83
N TYR A 151 -3.63 11.96 5.39
CA TYR A 151 -3.71 11.65 3.96
C TYR A 151 -4.81 12.44 3.29
N ALA A 152 -4.48 13.08 2.18
CA ALA A 152 -5.43 13.88 1.41
C ALA A 152 -6.68 13.07 1.03
N LYS A 153 -7.86 13.60 1.32
CA LYS A 153 -9.15 12.93 1.07
C LYS A 153 -9.56 12.90 -0.39
N GLY A 154 -8.78 13.50 -1.28
CA GLY A 154 -9.11 13.58 -2.70
C GLY A 154 -10.32 14.47 -3.04
N LYS A 155 -10.86 15.20 -2.08
CA LYS A 155 -11.91 16.18 -2.32
C LYS A 155 -11.29 17.39 -3.00
N ARG A 156 -11.76 17.71 -4.20
CA ARG A 156 -11.39 18.92 -4.90
C ARG A 156 -12.22 20.09 -4.39
N VAL A 157 -11.55 21.05 -3.79
CA VAL A 157 -12.16 22.33 -3.38
C VAL A 157 -11.41 23.47 -4.05
N ASN A 158 -12.11 24.55 -4.41
CA ASN A 158 -11.46 25.74 -4.91
C ASN A 158 -10.82 26.47 -3.73
N ILE A 159 -9.50 26.62 -3.77
CA ILE A 159 -8.75 27.38 -2.77
C ILE A 159 -8.26 28.65 -3.45
N PHE A 160 -8.74 29.80 -2.98
CA PHE A 160 -8.28 31.12 -3.44
C PHE A 160 -7.11 31.55 -2.58
N ARG A 161 -5.95 31.77 -3.20
CA ARG A 161 -4.72 32.22 -2.55
C ARG A 161 -4.37 33.62 -3.09
N GLU A 162 -3.49 34.36 -2.39
CA GLU A 162 -3.01 35.67 -2.84
C GLU A 162 -2.36 35.63 -4.22
N LYS A 163 -1.50 34.61 -4.44
CA LYS A 163 -0.86 34.35 -5.72
C LYS A 163 -1.60 33.27 -6.49
N ASN A 164 -1.80 33.49 -7.78
CA ASN A 164 -2.32 32.46 -8.68
C ASN A 164 -1.31 31.34 -8.92
N GLY A 165 -1.75 30.23 -9.52
CA GLY A 165 -0.90 29.05 -9.74
C GLY A 165 0.33 29.32 -10.61
N ALA A 166 0.21 30.21 -11.60
CA ALA A 166 1.35 30.57 -12.46
C ALA A 166 2.43 31.36 -11.69
N GLU A 167 2.02 32.33 -10.87
CA GLU A 167 2.94 33.11 -10.02
C GLU A 167 3.70 32.18 -9.05
N ARG A 168 2.98 31.24 -8.40
CA ARG A 168 3.62 30.28 -7.49
C ARG A 168 4.60 29.34 -8.20
N ALA A 169 4.25 28.89 -9.41
CA ALA A 169 5.15 28.07 -10.23
C ALA A 169 6.43 28.82 -10.62
N VAL A 170 6.32 30.13 -10.98
CA VAL A 170 7.47 30.99 -11.28
C VAL A 170 8.31 31.21 -10.02
N ASP A 171 7.73 31.48 -8.87
CA ASP A 171 8.47 31.62 -7.61
C ASP A 171 9.28 30.36 -7.29
N MET A 172 8.68 29.20 -7.44
CA MET A 172 9.34 27.90 -7.22
C MET A 172 10.48 27.68 -8.23
N LEU A 173 10.27 28.01 -9.50
CA LEU A 173 11.32 27.95 -10.53
C LEU A 173 12.49 28.86 -10.22
N LEU A 174 12.23 30.11 -9.81
CA LEU A 174 13.25 31.06 -9.45
C LEU A 174 14.08 30.62 -8.25
N ALA A 175 13.42 30.09 -7.22
CA ALA A 175 14.10 29.50 -6.06
C ALA A 175 15.01 28.33 -6.49
N LYS A 176 14.51 27.43 -7.33
CA LYS A 176 15.29 26.32 -7.87
C LYS A 176 16.51 26.77 -8.67
N VAL A 177 16.35 27.76 -9.54
CA VAL A 177 17.46 28.31 -10.36
C VAL A 177 18.53 28.98 -9.50
N LYS A 178 18.13 29.65 -8.41
CA LYS A 178 19.05 30.28 -7.46
C LYS A 178 19.69 29.29 -6.46
N GLY A 179 19.25 28.02 -6.43
CA GLY A 179 19.71 27.05 -5.44
C GLY A 179 19.13 27.28 -4.04
N GLU A 180 18.05 28.04 -3.92
CA GLU A 180 17.33 28.30 -2.68
C GLU A 180 16.39 27.13 -2.34
N PRO A 181 16.11 26.85 -1.06
CA PRO A 181 15.11 25.87 -0.66
C PRO A 181 13.73 26.24 -1.22
N TYR A 182 13.04 25.28 -1.81
CA TYR A 182 11.66 25.45 -2.25
C TYR A 182 10.83 24.21 -1.89
N LYS A 183 9.53 24.40 -1.72
CA LYS A 183 8.56 23.33 -1.43
C LYS A 183 7.65 23.14 -2.65
N THR A 184 7.51 21.90 -3.11
CA THR A 184 6.53 21.55 -4.14
C THR A 184 5.13 21.50 -3.53
N GLU A 185 4.11 21.93 -4.27
CA GLU A 185 2.71 21.88 -3.80
C GLU A 185 2.11 20.46 -3.81
N LEU A 186 2.71 19.57 -4.60
CA LEU A 186 2.38 18.15 -4.60
C LEU A 186 3.58 17.38 -4.09
N GLU A 187 3.34 16.45 -3.16
CA GLU A 187 4.36 15.50 -2.77
C GLU A 187 4.70 14.61 -3.96
N ILE A 188 5.96 14.64 -4.35
CA ILE A 188 6.50 13.73 -5.35
C ILE A 188 7.08 12.55 -4.59
N SER A 189 6.56 11.35 -4.83
CA SER A 189 7.14 10.14 -4.27
C SER A 189 8.59 10.02 -4.74
N THR A 190 9.51 9.97 -3.80
CA THR A 190 10.94 9.74 -4.08
C THR A 190 11.22 8.26 -3.84
N TYR A 191 11.70 7.59 -4.86
CA TYR A 191 12.18 6.22 -4.76
C TYR A 191 13.69 6.21 -4.55
N GLU A 192 14.20 5.18 -3.88
CA GLU A 192 15.64 4.98 -3.78
C GLU A 192 16.23 4.82 -5.18
N LYS A 193 17.29 5.59 -5.45
CA LYS A 193 18.01 5.48 -6.70
C LYS A 193 18.88 4.24 -6.67
N VAL A 194 18.62 3.31 -7.57
CA VAL A 194 19.46 2.12 -7.75
C VAL A 194 20.50 2.42 -8.83
N GLU A 195 21.77 2.19 -8.51
CA GLU A 195 22.84 2.33 -9.50
C GLU A 195 22.71 1.20 -10.55
N PRO A 196 22.84 1.53 -11.85
CA PRO A 196 22.76 0.54 -12.92
C PRO A 196 23.85 -0.54 -12.76
N SER A 197 23.49 -1.78 -13.04
CA SER A 197 24.47 -2.87 -13.13
C SER A 197 25.46 -2.62 -14.28
N ALA A 198 26.65 -3.22 -14.19
CA ALA A 198 27.59 -3.21 -15.30
C ALA A 198 26.95 -3.85 -16.56
N PRO A 199 27.26 -3.32 -17.76
CA PRO A 199 26.78 -3.92 -19.01
C PRO A 199 27.20 -5.37 -19.17
N ILE A 200 26.35 -6.20 -19.77
CA ILE A 200 26.70 -7.56 -20.16
C ILE A 200 27.75 -7.48 -21.29
N ALA A 201 28.94 -8.01 -21.05
CA ALA A 201 30.06 -7.85 -21.98
C ALA A 201 29.82 -8.57 -23.33
N ASP A 202 29.14 -9.71 -23.31
CA ASP A 202 28.88 -10.52 -24.53
C ASP A 202 27.49 -11.14 -24.42
N LEU A 203 26.51 -10.56 -25.08
CA LEU A 203 25.13 -11.04 -25.11
C LEU A 203 25.02 -12.44 -25.71
N SER A 204 25.86 -12.77 -26.72
CA SER A 204 25.80 -14.09 -27.37
C SER A 204 26.13 -15.25 -26.45
N LYS A 205 26.67 -14.99 -25.27
CA LYS A 205 26.96 -15.98 -24.22
C LYS A 205 26.07 -15.84 -23.01
N ALA A 206 25.23 -14.80 -22.96
CA ALA A 206 24.44 -14.48 -21.79
C ALA A 206 23.19 -15.36 -21.69
N LYS A 207 22.92 -15.84 -20.48
CA LYS A 207 21.65 -16.45 -20.12
C LYS A 207 20.69 -15.37 -19.63
N ILE A 208 19.55 -15.23 -20.29
CA ILE A 208 18.54 -14.20 -20.01
C ILE A 208 17.31 -14.85 -19.39
N ALA A 209 16.83 -14.31 -18.27
CA ALA A 209 15.56 -14.71 -17.66
C ALA A 209 14.44 -13.71 -17.95
N LEU A 210 13.23 -14.20 -17.98
CA LEU A 210 12.01 -13.40 -18.09
C LEU A 210 11.25 -13.43 -16.78
N CYS A 211 10.99 -12.24 -16.25
CA CYS A 211 10.16 -12.02 -15.07
C CYS A 211 8.96 -11.14 -15.46
N THR A 212 7.82 -11.33 -14.82
CA THR A 212 6.67 -10.47 -15.03
C THR A 212 5.93 -10.18 -13.74
N THR A 213 5.41 -8.96 -13.62
CA THR A 213 4.46 -8.59 -12.58
C THR A 213 3.01 -8.64 -13.09
N GLY A 214 2.81 -9.08 -14.32
CA GLY A 214 1.50 -9.19 -14.98
C GLY A 214 0.63 -10.36 -14.52
N GLY A 215 1.05 -11.11 -13.48
CA GLY A 215 0.25 -12.22 -12.92
C GLY A 215 0.03 -13.37 -13.89
N MET A 216 0.99 -13.63 -14.81
CA MET A 216 0.90 -14.75 -15.75
C MET A 216 1.17 -16.07 -15.03
N VAL A 217 0.20 -16.97 -15.08
CA VAL A 217 0.22 -18.27 -14.40
C VAL A 217 -0.23 -19.38 -15.35
N PRO A 218 0.09 -20.65 -15.08
CA PRO A 218 -0.53 -21.77 -15.78
C PRO A 218 -2.06 -21.73 -15.64
N MET A 219 -2.76 -22.16 -16.69
CA MET A 219 -4.22 -22.17 -16.75
C MET A 219 -4.82 -22.86 -15.51
N GLY A 220 -5.83 -22.24 -14.92
CA GLY A 220 -6.47 -22.69 -13.68
C GLY A 220 -5.77 -22.24 -12.40
N ASN A 221 -4.69 -21.42 -12.51
CA ASN A 221 -4.00 -20.82 -11.37
C ASN A 221 -3.73 -21.80 -10.21
N PRO A 222 -2.95 -22.88 -10.44
CA PRO A 222 -2.78 -23.97 -9.48
C PRO A 222 -2.14 -23.54 -8.16
N ASP A 223 -1.34 -22.47 -8.18
CA ASP A 223 -0.67 -21.93 -6.99
C ASP A 223 -1.47 -20.83 -6.29
N HIS A 224 -2.69 -20.57 -6.73
CA HIS A 224 -3.55 -19.55 -6.15
C HIS A 224 -2.87 -18.16 -6.09
N MET A 225 -2.16 -17.79 -7.17
CA MET A 225 -1.61 -16.44 -7.31
C MET A 225 -2.74 -15.42 -7.17
N VAL A 226 -2.53 -14.44 -6.28
CA VAL A 226 -3.54 -13.42 -6.01
C VAL A 226 -3.59 -12.36 -7.09
N ALA A 227 -4.76 -11.79 -7.32
CA ALA A 227 -4.97 -10.77 -8.37
C ALA A 227 -4.40 -9.38 -8.01
N ALA A 228 -4.08 -9.17 -6.73
CA ALA A 228 -3.52 -7.93 -6.19
C ALA A 228 -2.81 -8.20 -4.86
N THR A 229 -1.95 -7.28 -4.43
CA THR A 229 -1.25 -7.34 -3.13
C THR A 229 -0.45 -8.63 -2.91
N ALA A 230 0.22 -9.12 -3.96
CA ALA A 230 0.98 -10.35 -3.91
C ALA A 230 2.10 -10.28 -2.86
N LYS A 231 2.28 -11.38 -2.13
CA LYS A 231 3.33 -11.55 -1.12
C LYS A 231 4.28 -12.71 -1.45
N PHE A 232 4.12 -13.29 -2.63
CA PHE A 232 4.98 -14.37 -3.12
C PHE A 232 5.10 -14.28 -4.63
N TRP A 233 6.08 -14.97 -5.14
CA TRP A 233 6.33 -15.16 -6.56
C TRP A 233 6.46 -16.65 -6.86
N LYS A 234 6.36 -17.03 -8.13
CA LYS A 234 6.50 -18.41 -8.59
C LYS A 234 7.39 -18.49 -9.82
N GLU A 235 8.04 -19.63 -9.94
CA GLU A 235 8.84 -20.04 -11.08
C GLU A 235 8.07 -21.14 -11.82
N TYR A 236 7.66 -20.85 -13.04
CA TYR A 236 6.89 -21.77 -13.88
C TYR A 236 7.74 -22.26 -15.04
N PRO A 237 8.08 -23.56 -15.11
CA PRO A 237 8.77 -24.14 -16.26
C PRO A 237 8.01 -23.86 -17.55
N VAL A 238 8.74 -23.45 -18.60
CA VAL A 238 8.17 -23.21 -19.92
C VAL A 238 8.64 -24.32 -20.88
N GLU A 239 7.68 -25.08 -21.39
CA GLU A 239 7.93 -26.09 -22.41
C GLU A 239 7.89 -25.47 -23.81
N GLY A 240 8.93 -25.74 -24.61
CA GLY A 240 9.01 -25.22 -25.98
C GLY A 240 9.48 -23.78 -26.09
N ASP A 241 9.08 -23.12 -27.17
CA ASP A 241 9.66 -21.84 -27.58
C ASP A 241 8.75 -20.64 -27.31
N LYS A 242 7.59 -20.82 -26.73
CA LYS A 242 6.61 -19.76 -26.42
C LYS A 242 5.67 -20.16 -25.28
N LEU A 243 4.99 -19.20 -24.73
CA LEU A 243 3.85 -19.43 -23.85
C LEU A 243 2.62 -19.74 -24.73
N GLU A 244 2.18 -21.00 -24.71
CA GLU A 244 1.07 -21.47 -25.53
C GLU A 244 -0.27 -20.88 -25.09
N SER A 245 -1.03 -20.33 -26.03
CA SER A 245 -2.41 -19.88 -25.78
C SER A 245 -3.27 -21.01 -25.20
N GLY A 246 -4.11 -20.70 -24.23
CA GLY A 246 -4.95 -21.67 -23.52
C GLY A 246 -4.23 -22.52 -22.48
N LYS A 247 -2.89 -22.43 -22.34
CA LYS A 247 -2.13 -23.04 -21.25
C LYS A 247 -1.73 -22.04 -20.17
N TRP A 248 -1.89 -20.74 -20.41
CA TRP A 248 -1.55 -19.66 -19.53
C TRP A 248 -2.69 -18.66 -19.42
N GLU A 249 -2.79 -18.01 -18.28
CA GLU A 249 -3.74 -16.94 -18.03
C GLU A 249 -3.11 -15.85 -17.17
N SER A 250 -3.65 -14.63 -17.24
CA SER A 250 -3.32 -13.56 -16.31
C SER A 250 -4.40 -13.44 -15.25
N VAL A 251 -3.97 -13.44 -13.99
CA VAL A 251 -4.84 -13.22 -12.82
C VAL A 251 -4.80 -11.78 -12.31
N HIS A 252 -4.07 -10.90 -12.96
CA HIS A 252 -3.85 -9.52 -12.54
C HIS A 252 -5.12 -8.67 -12.65
N ALA A 253 -5.57 -8.06 -11.55
CA ALA A 253 -6.81 -7.28 -11.49
C ALA A 253 -6.71 -5.84 -12.04
N GLY A 254 -5.52 -5.38 -12.43
CA GLY A 254 -5.28 -3.98 -12.81
C GLY A 254 -5.52 -3.66 -14.29
N PHE A 255 -5.78 -4.65 -15.13
CA PHE A 255 -6.05 -4.49 -16.57
C PHE A 255 -7.00 -5.57 -17.09
N ASP A 256 -7.57 -5.36 -18.29
CA ASP A 256 -8.38 -6.37 -18.94
C ASP A 256 -7.49 -7.52 -19.46
N PRO A 257 -7.61 -8.75 -18.93
CA PRO A 257 -6.70 -9.84 -19.27
C PRO A 257 -7.01 -10.51 -20.64
N VAL A 258 -8.06 -10.11 -21.34
CA VAL A 258 -8.50 -10.79 -22.59
C VAL A 258 -7.36 -10.91 -23.60
N TYR A 259 -6.61 -9.84 -23.84
CA TYR A 259 -5.52 -9.87 -24.82
C TYR A 259 -4.33 -10.69 -24.35
N ALA A 260 -4.04 -10.68 -23.04
CA ALA A 260 -2.99 -11.50 -22.43
C ALA A 260 -3.36 -12.98 -22.44
N ASN A 261 -4.63 -13.32 -22.21
CA ASN A 261 -5.10 -14.71 -22.22
C ASN A 261 -5.17 -15.28 -23.64
N ASN A 262 -5.48 -14.43 -24.63
CA ASN A 262 -5.45 -14.84 -26.05
C ASN A 262 -4.02 -15.10 -26.55
N ASP A 263 -3.07 -14.31 -26.10
CA ASP A 263 -1.64 -14.48 -26.41
C ASP A 263 -0.78 -14.04 -25.23
N PRO A 264 -0.34 -14.98 -24.37
CA PRO A 264 0.45 -14.70 -23.19
C PRO A 264 1.78 -13.99 -23.48
N ASN A 265 2.34 -14.18 -24.68
CA ASN A 265 3.62 -13.57 -25.06
C ASN A 265 3.51 -12.04 -25.21
N ARG A 266 2.32 -11.48 -25.27
CA ARG A 266 2.11 -10.00 -25.25
C ARG A 266 2.52 -9.38 -23.93
N VAL A 267 2.38 -10.10 -22.82
CA VAL A 267 2.77 -9.65 -21.48
C VAL A 267 4.14 -10.18 -21.09
N ALA A 268 4.41 -11.45 -21.42
CA ALA A 268 5.67 -12.11 -21.15
C ALA A 268 6.27 -12.66 -22.46
N PRO A 269 7.07 -11.86 -23.20
CA PRO A 269 7.50 -12.19 -24.59
C PRO A 269 8.58 -13.27 -24.61
N TYR A 270 8.24 -14.47 -24.15
CA TYR A 270 9.14 -15.61 -24.11
C TYR A 270 9.51 -16.10 -25.53
N ASP A 271 8.58 -16.04 -26.45
CA ASP A 271 8.76 -16.37 -27.87
C ASP A 271 9.83 -15.50 -28.54
N MET A 272 9.86 -14.20 -28.23
CA MET A 272 10.87 -13.27 -28.77
C MET A 272 12.25 -13.59 -28.19
N LEU A 273 12.34 -13.93 -26.90
CA LEU A 273 13.61 -14.38 -26.32
C LEU A 273 14.11 -15.66 -26.96
N LYS A 274 13.23 -16.62 -27.23
CA LYS A 274 13.58 -17.88 -27.91
C LYS A 274 14.01 -17.64 -29.37
N MET A 275 13.42 -16.63 -30.02
CA MET A 275 13.87 -16.21 -31.35
C MET A 275 15.29 -15.64 -31.30
N LEU A 276 15.60 -14.74 -30.35
CA LEU A 276 16.93 -14.16 -30.17
C LEU A 276 17.99 -15.23 -29.81
N GLU A 277 17.62 -16.24 -29.05
CA GLU A 277 18.48 -17.40 -28.76
C GLU A 277 18.80 -18.18 -30.02
N LYS A 278 17.79 -18.47 -30.87
CA LYS A 278 17.96 -19.18 -32.17
C LYS A 278 18.81 -18.39 -33.15
N GLU A 279 18.72 -17.07 -33.13
CA GLU A 279 19.54 -16.17 -33.96
C GLU A 279 20.96 -15.98 -33.42
N GLY A 280 21.28 -16.53 -32.23
CA GLY A 280 22.57 -16.39 -31.58
C GLY A 280 22.85 -14.98 -31.04
N ILE A 281 21.85 -14.15 -30.91
CA ILE A 281 21.98 -12.79 -30.34
C ILE A 281 22.16 -12.87 -28.83
N ILE A 282 21.44 -13.82 -28.18
CA ILE A 282 21.67 -14.17 -26.77
C ILE A 282 22.12 -15.63 -26.67
N GLY A 283 22.83 -15.95 -25.57
CA GLY A 283 23.39 -17.30 -25.39
C GLY A 283 22.32 -18.35 -25.07
N SER A 284 21.41 -18.05 -24.16
CA SER A 284 20.31 -18.94 -23.81
C SER A 284 19.20 -18.20 -23.05
N VAL A 285 17.99 -18.75 -23.12
CA VAL A 285 16.86 -18.32 -22.30
C VAL A 285 16.76 -19.21 -21.07
N TYR A 286 16.51 -18.60 -19.90
CA TYR A 286 16.20 -19.36 -18.70
C TYR A 286 14.88 -20.13 -18.89
N PRO A 287 14.83 -21.44 -18.62
CA PRO A 287 13.74 -22.29 -19.07
C PRO A 287 12.47 -22.19 -18.18
N ALA A 288 12.24 -21.04 -17.58
CA ALA A 288 11.06 -20.78 -16.76
C ALA A 288 10.66 -19.31 -16.82
N LEU A 289 9.36 -19.04 -16.64
CA LEU A 289 8.82 -17.73 -16.39
C LEU A 289 8.75 -17.49 -14.88
N ILE A 290 9.31 -16.38 -14.41
CA ILE A 290 9.11 -15.92 -13.05
C ILE A 290 7.95 -14.95 -13.03
N SER A 291 6.96 -15.23 -12.19
CA SER A 291 5.71 -14.46 -12.16
C SER A 291 5.28 -14.08 -10.77
N THR A 292 4.77 -12.88 -10.63
CA THR A 292 4.02 -12.38 -9.49
C THR A 292 2.97 -11.39 -9.97
N THR A 293 2.11 -10.90 -9.08
CA THR A 293 1.14 -9.84 -9.41
C THR A 293 1.58 -8.53 -8.80
N GLY A 294 1.84 -7.52 -9.67
CA GLY A 294 2.33 -6.21 -9.23
C GLY A 294 1.26 -5.28 -8.67
N ASN A 295 -0.01 -5.53 -9.02
CA ASN A 295 -1.12 -4.65 -8.64
C ASN A 295 -1.20 -4.46 -7.12
N SER A 296 -1.06 -3.20 -6.66
CA SER A 296 -1.13 -2.80 -5.24
C SER A 296 -0.18 -3.57 -4.31
N THR A 297 0.87 -4.21 -4.84
CA THR A 297 1.89 -4.88 -4.03
C THR A 297 2.75 -3.83 -3.32
N SER A 298 2.98 -4.01 -2.01
CA SER A 298 3.76 -3.07 -1.22
C SER A 298 5.23 -3.02 -1.67
N VAL A 299 5.88 -1.86 -1.52
CA VAL A 299 7.32 -1.72 -1.80
C VAL A 299 8.14 -2.72 -0.98
N ALA A 300 7.77 -2.96 0.27
CA ALA A 300 8.45 -3.92 1.14
C ALA A 300 8.36 -5.36 0.61
N ASP A 301 7.17 -5.80 0.16
CA ASP A 301 7.01 -7.13 -0.43
C ASP A 301 7.72 -7.24 -1.78
N SER A 302 7.65 -6.19 -2.61
CA SER A 302 8.38 -6.14 -3.89
C SER A 302 9.89 -6.24 -3.70
N THR A 303 10.45 -5.51 -2.71
CA THR A 303 11.88 -5.57 -2.37
C THR A 303 12.29 -6.97 -1.94
N ARG A 304 11.53 -7.58 -1.02
CA ARG A 304 11.81 -8.94 -0.55
C ARG A 304 11.75 -9.96 -1.70
N MET A 305 10.67 -9.95 -2.48
CA MET A 305 10.54 -10.84 -3.64
C MET A 305 11.63 -10.61 -4.67
N GLY A 306 12.00 -9.36 -4.93
CA GLY A 306 13.09 -9.01 -5.84
C GLY A 306 14.44 -9.57 -5.38
N GLN A 307 14.74 -9.53 -4.08
CA GLN A 307 15.94 -10.16 -3.50
C GLN A 307 15.93 -11.68 -3.67
N GLU A 308 14.83 -12.34 -3.29
CA GLU A 308 14.67 -13.79 -3.44
C GLU A 308 14.83 -14.25 -4.90
N ILE A 309 14.21 -13.52 -5.85
CA ILE A 309 14.32 -13.78 -7.29
C ILE A 309 15.78 -13.59 -7.76
N ALA A 310 16.43 -12.51 -7.35
CA ALA A 310 17.82 -12.25 -7.72
C ALA A 310 18.76 -13.36 -7.23
N GLU A 311 18.66 -13.80 -5.99
CA GLU A 311 19.44 -14.92 -5.43
C GLU A 311 19.20 -16.20 -6.22
N ARG A 312 17.95 -16.51 -6.55
CA ARG A 312 17.57 -17.68 -7.34
C ARG A 312 18.19 -17.64 -8.74
N LEU A 313 18.12 -16.51 -9.43
CA LEU A 313 18.62 -16.35 -10.79
C LEU A 313 20.14 -16.32 -10.86
N VAL A 314 20.80 -15.67 -9.91
CA VAL A 314 22.26 -15.69 -9.78
C VAL A 314 22.76 -17.13 -9.58
N SER A 315 22.13 -17.89 -8.69
CA SER A 315 22.48 -19.31 -8.45
C SER A 315 22.28 -20.19 -9.69
N ALA A 316 21.36 -19.82 -10.59
CA ALA A 316 21.11 -20.49 -11.87
C ALA A 316 22.04 -20.02 -13.01
N GLY A 317 22.98 -19.11 -12.73
CA GLY A 317 23.92 -18.57 -13.71
C GLY A 317 23.27 -17.64 -14.74
N VAL A 318 22.20 -16.96 -14.38
CA VAL A 318 21.55 -15.95 -15.22
C VAL A 318 22.39 -14.67 -15.21
N ASN A 319 22.60 -14.07 -16.37
CA ASN A 319 23.41 -12.87 -16.55
C ASN A 319 22.57 -11.59 -16.69
N GLY A 320 21.32 -11.72 -17.11
CA GLY A 320 20.41 -10.61 -17.27
C GLY A 320 18.96 -10.99 -17.10
N VAL A 321 18.15 -10.04 -16.68
CA VAL A 321 16.71 -10.21 -16.45
C VAL A 321 15.93 -9.17 -17.23
N ILE A 322 14.91 -9.60 -17.95
CA ILE A 322 13.88 -8.73 -18.51
C ILE A 322 12.68 -8.81 -17.57
N LEU A 323 12.30 -7.67 -17.01
CA LEU A 323 11.13 -7.55 -16.16
C LEU A 323 10.04 -6.81 -16.93
N THR A 324 8.92 -7.49 -17.17
CA THR A 324 7.73 -6.89 -17.77
C THR A 324 6.69 -6.52 -16.74
N SER A 325 5.96 -5.45 -17.00
CA SER A 325 4.85 -4.98 -16.17
C SER A 325 3.65 -4.62 -17.03
N THR A 326 2.51 -4.41 -16.42
CA THR A 326 1.24 -4.00 -17.04
C THR A 326 0.81 -2.63 -16.54
#